data_cdf56edf165fb64ca4d733285e4b7af1
#
_entry.id   cdf56edf165fb64ca4d733285e4b7af1
#
_cell.length_a   1.000
_cell.length_b   1.000
_cell.length_c   1.000
_cell.angle_alpha   90.00
_cell.angle_beta   90.00
_cell.angle_gamma   90.00
#
_symmetry.space_group_name_H-M   'P 1'
#
loop_
_entity.id
_entity.type
_entity.pdbx_description
1 polymer ?
#
loop_
_entity_poly.entity_id
_entity_poly.type
_entity_poly.pdbx_seq_one_letter_code
_entity_poly.pdbx_strand_id
1 'polypeptide(L)'
;MDHARQRLEVDRNYDAFARMLGTLLRDHRDQLALMRDGEVVGFYQTPKEALQAATEKFPDSIFSIQEVTDEPIDLGFWSHVSPH
;
A
#
# COMPACT_ATOMS: atom_id res chain seq x y z
N MET A 1 -1.90 16.73 -11.79
CA MET A 1 -1.44 15.53 -11.18
C MET A 1 -0.16 15.76 -10.42
N ASP A 2 -0.11 15.34 -9.19
CA ASP A 2 1.02 15.69 -8.36
C ASP A 2 1.84 14.45 -8.07
N HIS A 3 2.78 14.16 -8.93
CA HIS A 3 3.62 12.98 -8.78
C HIS A 3 4.53 13.06 -7.56
N ALA A 4 4.99 14.26 -7.22
CA ALA A 4 5.86 14.43 -6.07
C ALA A 4 5.09 14.11 -4.79
N ARG A 5 3.84 14.52 -4.72
CA ARG A 5 3.03 14.28 -3.55
C ARG A 5 2.73 12.80 -3.40
N GLN A 6 2.43 12.11 -4.49
CA GLN A 6 2.19 10.68 -4.45
C GLN A 6 3.44 9.93 -3.99
N ARG A 7 4.61 10.36 -4.48
CA ARG A 7 5.85 9.71 -4.08
C ARG A 7 6.12 9.89 -2.59
N LEU A 8 5.91 11.08 -2.06
CA LEU A 8 6.08 11.32 -0.64
C LEU A 8 5.12 10.49 0.18
N GLU A 9 3.91 10.33 -0.33
CA GLU A 9 2.91 9.51 0.33
C GLU A 9 3.36 8.05 0.39
N VAL A 10 3.85 7.52 -0.72
CA VAL A 10 4.31 6.14 -0.77
C VAL A 10 5.48 5.93 0.19
N ASP A 11 6.43 6.87 0.21
CA ASP A 11 7.59 6.75 1.09
C ASP A 11 7.19 6.79 2.55
N ARG A 12 6.29 7.70 2.91
CA ARG A 12 5.81 7.82 4.28
C ARG A 12 5.09 6.55 4.70
N ASN A 13 4.25 6.04 3.82
CA ASN A 13 3.47 4.85 4.12
C ASN A 13 4.35 3.64 4.26
N TYR A 14 5.36 3.53 3.41
CA TYR A 14 6.27 2.39 3.50
C TYR A 14 7.04 2.40 4.82
N ASP A 15 7.50 3.57 5.23
CA ASP A 15 8.24 3.70 6.47
C ASP A 15 7.35 3.30 7.66
N ALA A 16 6.12 3.75 7.67
CA ALA A 16 5.17 3.38 8.72
C ALA A 16 4.85 1.89 8.68
N PHE A 17 4.68 1.36 7.47
CA PHE A 17 4.38 -0.05 7.27
C PHE A 17 5.51 -0.92 7.82
N ALA A 18 6.75 -0.54 7.53
CA ALA A 18 7.90 -1.32 7.98
C ALA A 18 7.94 -1.40 9.52
N ARG A 19 7.57 -0.32 10.17
CA ARG A 19 7.56 -0.31 11.63
C ARG A 19 6.46 -1.18 12.22
N MET A 20 5.37 -1.37 11.49
CA MET A 20 4.25 -2.17 11.98
C MET A 20 4.29 -3.60 11.49
N LEU A 21 5.26 -3.95 10.67
CA LEU A 21 5.21 -5.22 9.95
C LEU A 21 5.09 -6.43 10.88
N GLY A 22 5.81 -6.42 11.97
CA GLY A 22 5.74 -7.55 12.89
C GLY A 22 4.33 -7.79 13.42
N THR A 23 3.62 -6.73 13.74
CA THR A 23 2.24 -6.85 14.22
C THR A 23 1.32 -7.26 13.08
N LEU A 24 1.51 -6.66 11.91
CA LEU A 24 0.65 -6.96 10.78
C LEU A 24 0.79 -8.42 10.33
N LEU A 25 2.00 -8.95 10.41
CA LEU A 25 2.21 -10.34 10.02
C LEU A 25 1.44 -11.32 10.89
N ARG A 26 1.21 -10.97 12.13
CA ARG A 26 0.47 -11.87 13.02
C ARG A 26 -0.99 -11.94 12.66
N ASP A 27 -1.57 -10.80 12.27
CA ASP A 27 -3.02 -10.74 12.08
C ASP A 27 -3.46 -10.68 10.62
N HIS A 28 -2.59 -10.21 9.75
CA HIS A 28 -3.00 -9.89 8.37
C HIS A 28 -2.04 -10.41 7.32
N ARG A 29 -1.36 -11.52 7.62
CA ARG A 29 -0.41 -12.09 6.66
C ARG A 29 -1.10 -12.39 5.33
N ASP A 30 -0.42 -12.06 4.25
CA ASP A 30 -0.88 -12.28 2.89
C ASP A 30 -2.07 -11.41 2.47
N GLN A 31 -2.42 -10.43 3.27
CA GLN A 31 -3.42 -9.45 2.87
C GLN A 31 -2.73 -8.20 2.33
N LEU A 32 -3.52 -7.33 1.73
CA LEU A 32 -3.01 -6.07 1.22
C LEU A 32 -3.47 -4.94 2.11
N ALA A 33 -2.54 -4.12 2.55
CA ALA A 33 -2.83 -2.99 3.43
C ALA A 33 -2.95 -1.73 2.59
N LEU A 34 -4.09 -1.08 2.64
CA LEU A 34 -4.29 0.21 2.00
C LEU A 34 -3.88 1.28 3.00
N MET A 35 -2.99 2.16 2.60
CA MET A 35 -2.42 3.14 3.51
C MET A 35 -2.56 4.57 3.00
N ARG A 36 -2.77 5.47 3.92
CA ARG A 36 -2.83 6.90 3.64
C ARG A 36 -2.28 7.64 4.85
N ASP A 37 -1.40 8.62 4.61
CA ASP A 37 -0.81 9.45 5.65
C ASP A 37 -0.11 8.63 6.74
N GLY A 38 0.51 7.53 6.35
CA GLY A 38 1.25 6.70 7.28
C GLY A 38 0.40 5.78 8.13
N GLU A 39 -0.89 5.65 7.80
CA GLU A 39 -1.80 4.80 8.56
C GLU A 39 -2.48 3.79 7.67
N VAL A 40 -2.78 2.63 8.22
CA VAL A 40 -3.53 1.62 7.51
C VAL A 40 -5.00 1.94 7.64
N VAL A 41 -5.67 2.06 6.51
CA VAL A 41 -7.10 2.34 6.52
C VAL A 41 -7.95 1.12 6.17
N GLY A 42 -7.33 0.04 5.75
CA GLY A 42 -8.09 -1.19 5.49
C GLY A 42 -7.19 -2.31 5.01
N PHE A 43 -7.70 -3.54 5.08
CA PHE A 43 -7.00 -4.72 4.59
C PHE A 43 -7.91 -5.41 3.58
N TYR A 44 -7.30 -5.94 2.52
CA TYR A 44 -8.05 -6.55 1.43
C TYR A 44 -7.35 -7.82 0.97
N GLN A 45 -8.10 -8.71 0.34
CA GLN A 45 -7.56 -10.00 -0.07
C GLN A 45 -6.90 -9.95 -1.44
N THR A 46 -7.34 -9.05 -2.29
CA THR A 46 -6.81 -8.99 -3.65
C THR A 46 -6.47 -7.54 -4.00
N PRO A 47 -5.53 -7.35 -4.93
CA PRO A 47 -5.20 -6.02 -5.39
C PRO A 47 -6.41 -5.28 -5.98
N LYS A 48 -7.28 -6.00 -6.65
CA LYS A 48 -8.46 -5.39 -7.25
C LYS A 48 -9.36 -4.80 -6.18
N GLU A 49 -9.61 -5.55 -5.11
CA GLU A 49 -10.43 -5.07 -4.02
C GLU A 49 -9.80 -3.87 -3.35
N ALA A 50 -8.49 -3.93 -3.13
CA ALA A 50 -7.78 -2.84 -2.48
C ALA A 50 -7.85 -1.58 -3.33
N LEU A 51 -7.64 -1.72 -4.64
CA LEU A 51 -7.65 -0.58 -5.51
C LEU A 51 -9.05 0.02 -5.63
N GLN A 52 -10.06 -0.82 -5.69
CA GLN A 52 -11.43 -0.34 -5.76
C GLN A 52 -11.79 0.48 -4.52
N ALA A 53 -11.44 -0.04 -3.34
CA ALA A 53 -11.70 0.67 -2.10
C ALA A 53 -10.89 1.97 -2.06
N ALA A 54 -9.66 1.94 -2.54
CA ALA A 54 -8.81 3.11 -2.51
C ALA A 54 -9.35 4.23 -3.39
N THR A 55 -9.82 3.89 -4.59
CA THR A 55 -10.33 4.92 -5.48
C THR A 55 -11.64 5.52 -4.96
N GLU A 56 -12.42 4.74 -4.24
CA GLU A 56 -13.63 5.25 -3.63
C GLU A 56 -13.33 6.15 -2.44
N LYS A 57 -12.35 5.78 -1.63
CA LYS A 57 -12.02 6.56 -0.45
C LYS A 57 -11.14 7.76 -0.77
N PHE A 58 -10.29 7.63 -1.74
CA PHE A 58 -9.29 8.65 -2.05
C PHE A 58 -9.32 9.01 -3.54
N PRO A 59 -10.30 9.78 -3.96
CA PRO A 59 -10.41 10.13 -5.39
C PRO A 59 -9.22 10.95 -5.90
N ASP A 60 -8.40 11.49 -5.00
CA ASP A 60 -7.20 12.20 -5.42
C ASP A 60 -6.08 11.23 -5.80
N SER A 61 -6.30 9.92 -5.63
CA SER A 61 -5.33 8.89 -5.97
C SER A 61 -4.04 8.95 -5.14
N ILE A 62 -4.12 9.54 -3.96
CA ILE A 62 -2.93 9.63 -3.10
C ILE A 62 -3.05 8.59 -1.99
N PHE A 63 -2.45 7.45 -2.22
CA PHE A 63 -2.48 6.33 -1.28
C PHE A 63 -1.39 5.34 -1.68
N SER A 64 -1.18 4.31 -0.87
CA SER A 64 -0.34 3.20 -1.27
C SER A 64 -0.97 1.89 -0.83
N ILE A 65 -0.56 0.79 -1.47
CA ILE A 65 -1.04 -0.53 -1.13
C ILE A 65 0.20 -1.40 -0.94
N GLN A 66 0.31 -2.05 0.21
CA GLN A 66 1.46 -2.86 0.56
C GLN A 66 1.02 -4.27 0.90
N GLU A 67 1.73 -5.26 0.40
CA GLU A 67 1.42 -6.64 0.74
C GLU A 67 2.04 -6.98 2.09
N VAL A 68 1.27 -7.60 2.96
CA VAL A 68 1.76 -7.96 4.28
C VAL A 68 2.45 -9.31 4.18
N THR A 69 3.76 -9.27 4.01
CA THR A 69 4.54 -10.47 3.85
C THR A 69 5.89 -10.26 4.53
N ASP A 70 6.47 -11.35 5.01
CA ASP A 70 7.78 -11.29 5.64
C ASP A 70 8.88 -11.55 4.62
N GLU A 71 8.53 -11.79 3.37
CA GLU A 71 9.53 -11.97 2.35
C GLU A 71 9.82 -10.63 1.71
N PRO A 72 11.05 -10.22 1.67
CA PRO A 72 11.39 -8.92 1.12
C PRO A 72 11.29 -8.94 -0.40
N ILE A 73 10.10 -8.96 -0.91
CA ILE A 73 9.89 -8.97 -2.32
C ILE A 73 9.91 -7.55 -2.82
N ASP A 74 10.57 -7.36 -3.93
CA ASP A 74 10.56 -6.06 -4.55
C ASP A 74 9.20 -5.87 -5.17
N LEU A 75 8.38 -5.08 -4.55
CA LEU A 75 7.05 -4.82 -5.05
C LEU A 75 6.96 -3.59 -5.90
N GLY A 76 8.05 -3.16 -6.41
CA GLY A 76 8.03 -2.01 -7.29
C GLY A 76 7.06 -2.15 -8.45
N PHE A 77 6.78 -3.41 -8.83
CA PHE A 77 5.87 -3.62 -9.94
C PHE A 77 4.47 -3.10 -9.64
N TRP A 78 4.16 -2.88 -8.40
CA TRP A 78 2.86 -2.35 -8.09
C TRP A 78 2.73 -0.94 -8.53
N SER A 79 3.82 -0.23 -8.49
CA SER A 79 3.72 1.16 -8.78
C SER A 79 3.89 1.38 -10.24
N HIS A 80 4.28 0.39 -11.05
CA HIS A 80 4.37 0.76 -12.39
C HIS A 80 4.24 -0.39 -13.16
N VAL A 81 3.65 -0.83 -13.29
CA VAL A 81 3.31 -1.63 -14.13
C VAL A 81 4.07 -1.60 -15.21
N SER A 82 4.97 -1.61 -15.33
CA SER A 82 5.67 -1.56 -16.29
C SER A 82 5.56 -2.26 -17.25
N PRO A 83 5.50 -2.17 -17.96
CA PRO A 83 5.21 -2.75 -18.87
C PRO A 83 6.11 -2.94 -19.68
N HIS A 84 6.31 -3.30 -20.03
CA HIS A 84 7.01 -3.54 -20.96
C HIS A 84 6.96 -4.36 -21.43
#